data_d26f95e2606b1bea3f598407c3c00860
#
_entry.id   d26f95e2606b1bea3f598407c3c00860
#
_cell.length_a   1.000
_cell.length_b   1.000
_cell.length_c   1.000
_cell.angle_alpha   90.00
_cell.angle_beta   90.00
_cell.angle_gamma   90.00
#
_symmetry.space_group_name_H-M   'P 1'
#
loop_
_entity.id
_entity.type
_entity.pdbx_description
1 polymer ?
#
loop_
_entity_poly.entity_id
_entity_poly.type
_entity_poly.pdbx_seq_one_letter_code
_entity_poly.pdbx_strand_id
1 'polypeptide(L)' 'MPATGEIIRMMNYVDDIAATLRRITTSLPILTDEEKKQLADYMRKSDPNFTKVLESIEHPKHA' A
#
# COMPACT_ATOMS: atom_id res chain seq x y z
N MET A 1 -21.23 -7.91 -17.63
CA MET A 1 -20.68 -8.55 -17.32
C MET A 1 -19.67 -8.39 -16.52
N PRO A 2 -19.63 -8.82 -15.64
CA PRO A 2 -18.72 -8.58 -14.69
C PRO A 2 -17.46 -9.28 -14.92
N ALA A 3 -16.45 -8.61 -14.81
CA ALA A 3 -15.14 -9.18 -14.91
C ALA A 3 -14.72 -9.67 -13.56
N THR A 4 -15.42 -10.61 -13.08
CA THR A 4 -15.24 -11.01 -11.71
C THR A 4 -13.83 -11.54 -11.42
N GLY A 5 -13.20 -12.17 -12.40
CA GLY A 5 -11.85 -12.68 -12.19
C GLY A 5 -10.85 -11.57 -11.89
N GLU A 6 -11.02 -10.44 -12.58
CA GLU A 6 -10.10 -9.32 -12.39
C GLU A 6 -10.28 -8.69 -11.04
N ILE A 7 -11.50 -8.45 -10.60
CA ILE A 7 -11.69 -7.80 -9.31
C ILE A 7 -11.21 -8.70 -8.17
N ILE A 8 -11.44 -9.99 -8.29
CA ILE A 8 -11.00 -10.91 -7.26
C ILE A 8 -9.49 -10.93 -7.17
N ARG A 9 -8.82 -10.91 -8.33
CA ARG A 9 -7.36 -10.86 -8.35
C ARG A 9 -6.85 -9.59 -7.69
N MET A 10 -7.50 -8.46 -7.98
CA MET A 10 -7.10 -7.19 -7.38
C MET A 10 -7.29 -7.20 -5.87
N MET A 11 -8.36 -7.80 -5.41
CA MET A 11 -8.59 -7.89 -3.97
C MET A 11 -7.53 -8.76 -3.30
N ASN A 12 -7.07 -9.80 -3.99
CA ASN A 12 -5.97 -10.60 -3.47
C ASN A 12 -4.69 -9.81 -3.37
N TYR A 13 -4.43 -8.91 -4.32
CA TYR A 13 -3.27 -8.04 -4.23
C TYR A 13 -3.38 -7.13 -3.01
N VAL A 14 -4.57 -6.65 -2.72
CA VAL A 14 -4.77 -5.81 -1.53
C VAL A 14 -4.46 -6.60 -0.28
N ASP A 15 -4.89 -7.85 -0.24
CA ASP A 15 -4.57 -8.71 0.89
C ASP A 15 -3.06 -8.88 1.06
N ASP A 16 -2.35 -9.01 -0.05
CA ASP A 16 -0.90 -9.12 -0.02
C ASP A 16 -0.25 -7.86 0.52
N ILE A 17 -0.78 -6.70 0.14
CA ILE A 17 -0.29 -5.44 0.66
C ILE A 17 -0.49 -5.39 2.17
N ALA A 18 -1.67 -5.77 2.62
CA ALA A 18 -1.96 -5.76 4.05
C ALA A 18 -1.03 -6.68 4.81
N ALA A 19 -0.75 -7.85 4.25
CA ALA A 19 0.17 -8.78 4.89
C ALA A 19 1.56 -8.19 5.00
N THR A 20 2.00 -7.49 3.95
CA THR A 20 3.30 -6.84 3.96
C THR A 20 3.35 -5.73 4.99
N LEU A 21 2.28 -4.94 5.09
CA LEU A 21 2.21 -3.88 6.07
C LEU A 21 2.27 -4.43 7.49
N ARG A 22 1.62 -5.57 7.72
CA ARG A 22 1.70 -6.21 9.03
C ARG A 22 3.12 -6.61 9.37
N ARG A 23 3.88 -7.06 8.39
CA ARG A 23 5.28 -7.41 8.63
C ARG A 23 6.08 -6.19 9.06
N ILE A 24 5.83 -5.05 8.42
CA ILE A 24 6.49 -3.82 8.80
C ILE A 24 6.13 -3.47 10.23
N THR A 25 4.84 -3.51 10.55
CA THR A 25 4.38 -3.17 11.89
C THR A 25 5.03 -4.07 12.94
N THR A 26 5.11 -5.36 12.65
CA THR A 26 5.69 -6.32 13.58
C THR A 26 7.18 -6.06 13.82
N SER A 27 7.85 -5.51 12.83
CA SER A 27 9.28 -5.25 12.92
C SER A 27 9.63 -3.90 13.52
N LEU A 28 8.63 -3.02 13.69
CA LEU A 28 8.92 -1.67 14.20
C LEU A 28 9.67 -1.65 15.52
N PRO A 29 9.37 -2.51 16.48
CA PRO A 29 10.11 -2.45 17.76
C PRO A 29 11.61 -2.68 17.63
N ILE A 30 12.06 -3.28 16.53
CA ILE A 30 13.49 -3.51 16.33
C ILE A 30 14.22 -2.26 15.87
N LEU A 31 13.48 -1.32 15.30
CA LEU A 31 14.08 -0.13 14.70
C LEU A 31 14.33 0.96 15.72
N THR A 32 15.39 1.72 15.48
CA THR A 32 15.63 2.93 16.26
C THR A 32 14.65 4.01 15.82
N ASP A 33 14.56 5.07 16.63
CA ASP A 33 13.69 6.19 16.25
C ASP A 33 14.11 6.80 14.94
N GLU A 34 15.40 6.85 14.69
CA GLU A 34 15.88 7.40 13.45
C GLU A 34 15.51 6.54 12.27
N GLU A 35 15.63 5.24 12.44
CA GLU A 35 15.25 4.31 11.39
C GLU A 35 13.76 4.38 11.09
N LYS A 36 12.96 4.58 12.14
CA LYS A 36 11.53 4.74 11.92
C LYS A 36 11.22 5.97 11.09
N LYS A 37 11.94 7.05 11.31
CA LYS A 37 11.76 8.27 10.51
C LYS A 37 12.15 8.02 9.06
N GLN A 38 13.26 7.33 8.86
CA GLN A 38 13.69 6.98 7.51
C GLN A 38 12.64 6.15 6.80
N LEU A 39 12.09 5.16 7.51
CA LEU A 39 11.09 4.30 6.93
C LEU A 39 9.83 5.09 6.56
N ALA A 40 9.39 5.96 7.46
CA ALA A 40 8.20 6.76 7.19
C ALA A 40 8.39 7.64 5.96
N ASP A 41 9.56 8.28 5.85
CA ASP A 41 9.85 9.10 4.68
C ASP A 41 9.88 8.28 3.41
N TYR A 42 10.48 7.11 3.50
CA TYR A 42 10.58 6.24 2.34
C TYR A 42 9.20 5.80 1.87
N MET A 43 8.34 5.47 2.82
CA MET A 43 6.97 5.06 2.49
C MET A 43 6.18 6.20 1.85
N ARG A 44 6.38 7.43 2.35
CA ARG A 44 5.68 8.57 1.76
C ARG A 44 6.12 8.82 0.33
N LYS A 45 7.36 8.53 0.03
CA LYS A 45 7.91 8.77 -1.31
C LYS A 45 7.68 7.64 -2.29
N SER A 46 7.23 6.49 -1.80
CA SER A 46 7.02 5.37 -2.72
C SER A 46 5.96 5.74 -3.75
N ASP A 47 6.17 5.28 -4.97
CA ASP A 47 5.30 5.69 -6.06
C ASP A 47 5.03 4.52 -7.00
N PRO A 48 3.80 4.09 -7.09
CA PRO A 48 2.68 4.63 -6.31
C PRO A 48 2.66 4.03 -4.91
N ASN A 49 2.07 4.76 -3.97
CA ASN A 49 1.82 4.19 -2.68
C ASN A 49 0.33 3.88 -2.56
N PHE A 50 -0.04 3.28 -1.43
CA PHE A 50 -1.42 2.84 -1.24
C PHE A 50 -2.41 4.00 -1.40
N THR A 51 -2.12 5.13 -0.78
CA THR A 51 -3.02 6.27 -0.83
C THR A 51 -3.21 6.80 -2.24
N LYS A 52 -2.13 6.84 -3.00
CA LYS A 52 -2.21 7.34 -4.37
C LYS A 52 -3.07 6.44 -5.24
N VAL A 53 -2.93 5.14 -5.07
CA VAL A 53 -3.72 4.20 -5.84
C VAL A 53 -5.18 4.30 -5.45
N LEU A 54 -5.44 4.39 -4.15
CA LEU A 54 -6.80 4.53 -3.66
C LEU A 54 -7.46 5.77 -4.25
N GLU A 55 -6.75 6.88 -4.26
CA GLU A 55 -7.27 8.10 -4.83
C GLU A 55 -7.55 7.98 -6.32
N SER A 56 -6.69 7.28 -7.02
CA SER A 56 -6.92 7.07 -8.45
C SER A 56 -8.21 6.30 -8.71
N ILE A 57 -8.53 5.38 -7.81
CA ILE A 57 -9.75 4.60 -7.96
C ILE A 57 -10.98 5.43 -7.63
N GLU A 58 -10.90 6.20 -6.54
CA GLU A 58 -12.04 6.98 -6.09
C GLU A 58 -12.27 8.25 -6.89
N HIS A 59 -11.18 8.83 -7.40
CA HIS A 59 -11.25 10.08 -8.14
C HIS A 59 -10.46 9.94 -9.41
N PRO A 60 -10.95 9.11 -10.34
CA PRO A 60 -10.19 8.90 -11.57
C PRO A 60 -10.04 10.20 -12.34
N LYS A 61 -8.83 10.40 -12.84
CA LYS A 61 -8.59 11.55 -13.65
C LYS A 61 -8.72 11.16 -15.07
N HIS A 62 -9.58 11.84 -15.73
CA HIS A 62 -9.69 11.58 -17.14
C HIS A 62 -9.02 12.68 -17.83
N ALA A 63 -8.25 12.34 -18.70
CA ALA A 63 -7.56 13.36 -19.45
C ALA A 63 -8.52 14.14 -20.29
#